data_9d05cea7e4fc3497833b4fb0988b6bdb
#
_entry.id   9d05cea7e4fc3497833b4fb0988b6bdb
#
_cell.length_a   1.000
_cell.length_b   1.000
_cell.length_c   1.000
_cell.angle_alpha   90.00
_cell.angle_beta   90.00
_cell.angle_gamma   90.00
#
_symmetry.space_group_name_H-M   'P 1'
#
loop_
_entity.id
_entity.type
_entity.pdbx_description
1 polymer ?
#
loop_
_entity_poly.entity_id
_entity_poly.type
_entity_poly.pdbx_seq_one_letter_code
_entity_poly.pdbx_strand_id
1 'polypeptide(L)'
;LFHSDSYGYRPGKSAKQAVEITRKRCWNMNWVVEFDIKGAFDHIDHELLLKAVRHHVKDDWILLYIERWLKAPFETADGVQVPRESGTPQGGVVSPLLMNLFMHYAFDTWMQRTFPGCPFARYADDAVVHCRSEKQACEVMAAIKARLEACLLTMHPEKSKIVYCKDSNRKAAYPTTQFTFL
;
A
#
# COMPACT_ATOMS: atom_id res chain seq x y z
N LEU A 1 -3.38 -15.04 6.19
CA LEU A 1 -4.09 -13.78 6.29
C LEU A 1 -3.80 -12.89 5.08
N PHE A 2 -2.57 -12.46 4.88
CA PHE A 2 -2.19 -11.48 3.86
C PHE A 2 -2.18 -12.04 2.44
N HIS A 3 -2.43 -11.18 1.45
CA HIS A 3 -2.40 -11.54 0.03
C HIS A 3 -1.02 -12.09 -0.39
N SER A 4 -0.99 -13.01 -1.34
CA SER A 4 0.27 -13.63 -1.84
C SER A 4 1.24 -12.61 -2.42
N ASP A 5 0.74 -11.54 -2.99
CA ASP A 5 1.49 -10.45 -3.63
C ASP A 5 1.77 -9.25 -2.72
N SER A 6 1.58 -9.40 -1.41
CA SER A 6 2.09 -8.50 -0.38
C SER A 6 3.42 -9.06 0.15
N TYR A 7 4.50 -8.30 0.06
CA TYR A 7 5.87 -8.79 0.31
C TYR A 7 6.55 -8.15 1.51
N GLY A 8 6.26 -6.89 1.81
CA GLY A 8 6.94 -6.13 2.87
C GLY A 8 6.69 -6.68 4.27
N TYR A 9 7.75 -6.77 5.08
CA TYR A 9 7.69 -7.15 6.49
C TYR A 9 6.96 -8.47 6.77
N ARG A 10 7.13 -9.45 5.89
CA ARG A 10 6.48 -10.77 6.00
C ARG A 10 7.48 -11.91 6.05
N PRO A 11 7.28 -12.92 6.93
CA PRO A 11 8.09 -14.13 6.94
C PRO A 11 8.08 -14.83 5.56
N GLY A 12 9.24 -15.23 5.07
CA GLY A 12 9.39 -15.94 3.79
C GLY A 12 9.17 -15.09 2.54
N LYS A 13 9.02 -13.77 2.69
CA LYS A 13 8.90 -12.79 1.59
C LYS A 13 10.09 -11.84 1.58
N SER A 14 10.42 -11.31 0.39
CA SER A 14 11.53 -10.37 0.23
C SER A 14 11.28 -9.32 -0.86
N ALA A 15 12.01 -8.22 -0.80
CA ALA A 15 12.02 -7.19 -1.85
C ALA A 15 12.43 -7.79 -3.21
N LYS A 16 13.42 -8.70 -3.22
CA LYS A 16 13.86 -9.39 -4.44
C LYS A 16 12.70 -10.14 -5.12
N GLN A 17 11.87 -10.85 -4.35
CA GLN A 17 10.71 -11.56 -4.89
C GLN A 17 9.65 -10.59 -5.45
N ALA A 18 9.43 -9.44 -4.78
CA ALA A 18 8.51 -8.42 -5.26
C ALA A 18 8.98 -7.83 -6.60
N VAL A 19 10.26 -7.48 -6.72
CA VAL A 19 10.85 -7.00 -7.98
C VAL A 19 10.81 -8.06 -9.08
N GLU A 20 11.11 -9.32 -8.77
CA GLU A 20 11.09 -10.41 -9.73
C GLU A 20 9.69 -10.66 -10.31
N ILE A 21 8.65 -10.70 -9.49
CA ILE A 21 7.28 -10.88 -9.96
C ILE A 21 6.80 -9.68 -10.78
N THR A 22 7.14 -8.46 -10.34
CA THR A 22 6.85 -7.22 -11.07
C THR A 22 7.46 -7.26 -12.47
N ARG A 23 8.76 -7.61 -12.58
CA ARG A 23 9.44 -7.75 -13.86
C ARG A 23 8.77 -8.79 -14.77
N LYS A 24 8.44 -9.98 -14.25
CA LYS A 24 7.74 -11.03 -15.01
C LYS A 24 6.38 -10.55 -15.54
N ARG A 25 5.65 -9.77 -14.75
CA ARG A 25 4.35 -9.24 -15.16
C ARG A 25 4.47 -8.15 -16.22
N CYS A 26 5.49 -7.30 -16.14
CA CYS A 26 5.78 -6.30 -17.19
C CYS A 26 6.03 -6.94 -18.58
N TRP A 27 6.48 -8.20 -18.66
CA TRP A 27 6.61 -8.88 -19.94
C TRP A 27 5.27 -9.23 -20.59
N ASN A 28 4.23 -9.42 -19.80
CA ASN A 28 2.90 -9.84 -20.26
C ASN A 28 1.85 -8.73 -20.24
N MET A 29 2.14 -7.62 -19.57
CA MET A 29 1.24 -6.48 -19.40
C MET A 29 1.94 -5.20 -19.77
N ASN A 30 1.26 -4.40 -20.60
CA ASN A 30 1.90 -3.25 -21.24
C ASN A 30 1.91 -2.00 -20.38
N TRP A 31 1.12 -1.99 -19.28
CA TRP A 31 0.94 -0.81 -18.46
C TRP A 31 1.10 -1.13 -16.98
N VAL A 32 1.70 -0.19 -16.27
CA VAL A 32 1.83 -0.24 -14.80
C VAL A 32 1.27 1.05 -14.22
N VAL A 33 0.45 0.90 -13.20
CA VAL A 33 0.06 1.97 -12.29
C VAL A 33 1.00 1.91 -11.11
N GLU A 34 1.90 2.88 -10.98
CA GLU A 34 2.73 3.12 -9.82
C GLU A 34 2.04 4.16 -8.94
N PHE A 35 1.90 3.90 -7.65
CA PHE A 35 1.37 4.87 -6.72
C PHE A 35 2.05 4.79 -5.36
N ASP A 36 2.14 5.92 -4.71
CA ASP A 36 2.67 6.12 -3.37
C ASP A 36 1.59 6.74 -2.48
N ILE A 37 1.61 6.45 -1.19
CA ILE A 37 0.68 6.99 -0.20
C ILE A 37 1.40 8.04 0.63
N LYS A 38 0.88 9.27 0.63
CA LYS A 38 1.49 10.38 1.37
C LYS A 38 1.50 10.08 2.86
N GLY A 39 2.70 9.90 3.43
CA GLY A 39 2.87 9.68 4.88
C GLY A 39 2.06 8.51 5.41
N ALA A 40 2.07 7.36 4.72
CA ALA A 40 1.21 6.23 5.01
C ALA A 40 1.20 5.83 6.49
N PHE A 41 2.37 5.72 7.12
CA PHE A 41 2.49 5.36 8.54
C PHE A 41 1.92 6.41 9.50
N ASP A 42 1.92 7.69 9.11
CA ASP A 42 1.50 8.81 9.96
C ASP A 42 0.00 9.12 9.83
N HIS A 43 -0.65 8.63 8.75
CA HIS A 43 -2.03 8.99 8.43
C HIS A 43 -3.02 7.83 8.53
N ILE A 44 -2.60 6.63 8.97
CA ILE A 44 -3.54 5.53 9.21
C ILE A 44 -4.57 5.96 10.25
N ASP A 45 -5.84 5.92 9.87
CA ASP A 45 -6.94 6.19 10.80
C ASP A 45 -7.03 5.07 11.85
N HIS A 46 -7.06 5.44 13.13
CA HIS A 46 -7.07 4.51 14.24
C HIS A 46 -8.35 3.67 14.30
N GLU A 47 -9.52 4.26 14.00
CA GLU A 47 -10.79 3.54 14.05
C GLU A 47 -10.88 2.48 12.96
N LEU A 48 -10.48 2.83 11.74
CA LEU A 48 -10.43 1.87 10.63
C LEU A 48 -9.42 0.76 10.89
N LEU A 49 -8.24 1.10 11.44
CA LEU A 49 -7.24 0.12 11.81
C LEU A 49 -7.74 -0.81 12.93
N LEU A 50 -8.32 -0.27 14.00
CA LEU A 50 -8.87 -1.04 15.11
C LEU A 50 -10.03 -1.93 14.65
N LYS A 51 -10.84 -1.47 13.69
CA LYS A 51 -11.87 -2.31 13.06
C LYS A 51 -11.25 -3.54 12.36
N ALA A 52 -10.14 -3.36 11.65
CA ALA A 52 -9.40 -4.46 11.03
C ALA A 52 -8.80 -5.40 12.08
N VAL A 53 -8.22 -4.85 13.16
CA VAL A 53 -7.64 -5.64 14.27
C VAL A 53 -8.73 -6.48 14.95
N ARG A 54 -9.89 -5.90 15.29
CA ARG A 54 -11.02 -6.60 15.94
C ARG A 54 -11.57 -7.76 15.11
N HIS A 55 -11.35 -7.74 13.80
CA HIS A 55 -11.74 -8.87 12.96
C HIS A 55 -10.92 -10.14 13.27
N HIS A 56 -9.67 -9.98 13.72
CA HIS A 56 -8.73 -11.08 13.97
C HIS A 56 -8.47 -11.35 15.44
N VAL A 57 -8.53 -10.32 16.28
CA VAL A 57 -8.25 -10.40 17.72
C VAL A 57 -9.56 -10.24 18.47
N LYS A 58 -9.85 -11.21 19.34
CA LYS A 58 -11.07 -11.21 20.16
C LYS A 58 -10.81 -10.93 21.63
N ASP A 59 -9.55 -10.98 22.03
CA ASP A 59 -9.13 -10.74 23.42
C ASP A 59 -9.13 -9.24 23.72
N ASP A 60 -10.00 -8.81 24.61
CA ASP A 60 -10.19 -7.39 24.96
C ASP A 60 -8.92 -6.73 25.50
N TRP A 61 -8.12 -7.47 26.27
CA TRP A 61 -6.86 -6.95 26.81
C TRP A 61 -5.83 -6.67 25.70
N ILE A 62 -5.75 -7.50 24.65
CA ILE A 62 -4.86 -7.26 23.50
C ILE A 62 -5.33 -6.02 22.75
N LEU A 63 -6.64 -5.91 22.50
CA LEU A 63 -7.22 -4.73 21.84
C LEU A 63 -6.93 -3.45 22.60
N LEU A 64 -7.08 -3.49 23.95
CA LEU A 64 -6.78 -2.36 24.83
C LEU A 64 -5.31 -1.93 24.73
N TYR A 65 -4.37 -2.89 24.72
CA TYR A 65 -2.95 -2.55 24.57
C TYR A 65 -2.61 -1.97 23.20
N ILE A 66 -3.17 -2.52 22.12
CA ILE A 66 -2.97 -1.97 20.76
C ILE A 66 -3.51 -0.54 20.70
N GLU A 67 -4.71 -0.28 21.25
CA GLU A 67 -5.30 1.05 21.24
C GLU A 67 -4.46 2.05 22.05
N ARG A 68 -4.03 1.67 23.27
CA ARG A 68 -3.15 2.51 24.09
C ARG A 68 -1.83 2.81 23.40
N TRP A 69 -1.25 1.81 22.75
CA TRP A 69 -0.01 1.98 22.01
C TRP A 69 -0.17 2.90 20.79
N LEU A 70 -1.27 2.82 20.05
CA LEU A 70 -1.57 3.71 18.94
C LEU A 70 -1.75 5.17 19.41
N LYS A 71 -2.42 5.37 20.54
CA LYS A 71 -2.69 6.70 21.14
C LYS A 71 -1.55 7.23 22.01
N ALA A 72 -0.49 6.44 22.22
CA ALA A 72 0.65 6.90 23.01
C ALA A 72 1.23 8.18 22.43
N PRO A 73 1.41 9.25 23.23
CA PRO A 73 1.99 10.49 22.77
C PRO A 73 3.44 10.27 22.31
N PHE A 74 3.90 11.10 21.43
CA PHE A 74 5.30 11.15 21.03
C PHE A 74 5.92 12.48 21.50
N GLU A 75 7.22 12.44 21.76
CA GLU A 75 8.00 13.63 22.16
C GLU A 75 8.63 14.24 20.92
N THR A 76 8.44 15.55 20.74
CA THR A 76 9.11 16.33 19.70
C THR A 76 10.57 16.60 20.06
N ALA A 77 11.38 17.06 19.11
CA ALA A 77 12.77 17.43 19.35
C ALA A 77 12.95 18.47 20.47
N ASP A 78 11.93 19.29 20.73
CA ASP A 78 11.91 20.32 21.78
C ASP A 78 11.40 19.79 23.14
N GLY A 79 11.18 18.47 23.26
CA GLY A 79 10.73 17.84 24.51
C GLY A 79 9.23 17.99 24.79
N VAL A 80 8.44 18.43 23.81
CA VAL A 80 6.99 18.58 23.97
C VAL A 80 6.27 17.26 23.68
N GLN A 81 5.41 16.85 24.59
CA GLN A 81 4.54 15.67 24.41
C GLN A 81 3.34 16.04 23.54
N VAL A 82 3.22 15.37 22.37
CA VAL A 82 2.12 15.59 21.43
C VAL A 82 1.24 14.33 21.36
N PRO A 83 -0.09 14.47 21.59
CA PRO A 83 -1.02 13.34 21.42
C PRO A 83 -0.99 12.81 19.98
N ARG A 84 -1.12 11.51 19.82
CA ARG A 84 -1.24 10.86 18.52
C ARG A 84 -2.71 10.59 18.20
N GLU A 85 -3.21 11.22 17.17
CA GLU A 85 -4.62 11.07 16.72
C GLU A 85 -4.74 10.11 15.53
N SER A 86 -3.64 9.90 14.78
CA SER A 86 -3.57 9.00 13.62
C SER A 86 -2.19 8.34 13.52
N GLY A 87 -2.09 7.37 12.64
CA GLY A 87 -0.83 6.72 12.32
C GLY A 87 -0.35 5.72 13.35
N THR A 88 0.83 5.17 13.07
CA THR A 88 1.51 4.22 13.95
C THR A 88 2.88 4.77 14.36
N PRO A 89 3.38 4.47 15.56
CA PRO A 89 4.70 4.94 16.00
C PRO A 89 5.79 4.53 15.01
N GLN A 90 6.55 5.49 14.49
CA GLN A 90 7.71 5.21 13.65
C GLN A 90 8.78 4.50 14.48
N GLY A 91 9.40 3.45 13.90
CA GLY A 91 10.35 2.59 14.63
C GLY A 91 9.71 1.56 15.57
N GLY A 92 8.41 1.56 15.73
CA GLY A 92 7.70 0.54 16.50
C GLY A 92 7.74 -0.84 15.81
N VAL A 93 8.09 -1.89 16.57
CA VAL A 93 8.21 -3.27 16.03
C VAL A 93 6.89 -3.77 15.42
N VAL A 94 5.75 -3.33 15.93
CA VAL A 94 4.41 -3.76 15.49
C VAL A 94 3.86 -2.87 14.35
N SER A 95 4.40 -1.67 14.15
CA SER A 95 3.91 -0.72 13.14
C SER A 95 3.86 -1.30 11.73
N PRO A 96 4.88 -2.02 11.22
CA PRO A 96 4.81 -2.65 9.90
C PRO A 96 3.73 -3.73 9.78
N LEU A 97 3.45 -4.46 10.87
CA LEU A 97 2.37 -5.45 10.89
C LEU A 97 1.00 -4.78 10.80
N LEU A 98 0.79 -3.71 11.56
CA LEU A 98 -0.47 -2.95 11.54
C LEU A 98 -0.68 -2.23 10.20
N MET A 99 0.38 -1.67 9.61
CA MET A 99 0.35 -1.14 8.24
C MET A 99 -0.09 -2.22 7.25
N ASN A 100 0.53 -3.40 7.31
CA ASN A 100 0.16 -4.50 6.42
C ASN A 100 -1.29 -4.94 6.62
N LEU A 101 -1.77 -4.96 7.86
CA LEU A 101 -3.16 -5.32 8.17
C LEU A 101 -4.14 -4.27 7.60
N PHE A 102 -3.83 -2.99 7.78
CA PHE A 102 -4.62 -1.90 7.21
C PHE A 102 -4.67 -2.01 5.68
N MET A 103 -3.52 -2.11 5.02
CA MET A 103 -3.42 -2.21 3.56
C MET A 103 -4.03 -3.49 3.00
N HIS A 104 -4.05 -4.58 3.76
CA HIS A 104 -4.73 -5.80 3.36
C HIS A 104 -6.23 -5.57 3.10
N TYR A 105 -6.89 -4.74 3.93
CA TYR A 105 -8.30 -4.40 3.74
C TYR A 105 -8.52 -3.17 2.85
N ALA A 106 -7.69 -2.15 3.00
CA ALA A 106 -7.81 -0.93 2.23
C ALA A 106 -7.50 -1.16 0.74
N PHE A 107 -6.52 -2.01 0.44
CA PHE A 107 -6.02 -2.21 -0.92
C PHE A 107 -6.07 -3.67 -1.39
N ASP A 108 -5.37 -4.61 -0.76
CA ASP A 108 -5.14 -5.96 -1.31
C ASP A 108 -6.46 -6.70 -1.61
N THR A 109 -7.33 -6.82 -0.62
CA THR A 109 -8.61 -7.53 -0.75
C THR A 109 -9.58 -6.79 -1.68
N TRP A 110 -9.57 -5.47 -1.62
CA TRP A 110 -10.38 -4.63 -2.50
C TRP A 110 -9.94 -4.78 -3.97
N MET A 111 -8.64 -4.71 -4.26
CA MET A 111 -8.09 -4.93 -5.61
C MET A 111 -8.47 -6.30 -6.17
N GLN A 112 -8.32 -7.34 -5.36
CA GLN A 112 -8.67 -8.71 -5.78
C GLN A 112 -10.15 -8.86 -6.16
N ARG A 113 -11.05 -8.13 -5.48
CA ARG A 113 -12.49 -8.18 -5.73
C ARG A 113 -12.91 -7.28 -6.90
N THR A 114 -12.33 -6.09 -6.98
CA THR A 114 -12.76 -5.06 -7.94
C THR A 114 -12.07 -5.21 -9.30
N PHE A 115 -10.78 -5.58 -9.29
CA PHE A 115 -9.95 -5.71 -10.48
C PHE A 115 -9.19 -7.05 -10.51
N PRO A 116 -9.88 -8.20 -10.54
CA PRO A 116 -9.23 -9.52 -10.49
C PRO A 116 -8.27 -9.78 -11.67
N GLY A 117 -8.44 -9.05 -12.78
CA GLY A 117 -7.57 -9.10 -13.96
C GLY A 117 -6.33 -8.21 -13.90
N CYS A 118 -6.16 -7.43 -12.84
CA CYS A 118 -5.04 -6.51 -12.63
C CYS A 118 -4.18 -6.97 -11.45
N PRO A 119 -3.20 -7.88 -11.66
CA PRO A 119 -2.31 -8.30 -10.59
C PRO A 119 -1.45 -7.14 -10.11
N PHE A 120 -1.13 -7.15 -8.82
CA PHE A 120 -0.32 -6.11 -8.18
C PHE A 120 0.86 -6.72 -7.43
N ALA A 121 1.85 -5.93 -7.11
CA ALA A 121 2.87 -6.25 -6.12
C ALA A 121 2.95 -5.09 -5.11
N ARG A 122 2.91 -5.42 -3.82
CA ARG A 122 2.98 -4.43 -2.74
C ARG A 122 4.08 -4.77 -1.74
N TYR A 123 4.85 -3.76 -1.39
CA TYR A 123 5.84 -3.82 -0.32
C TYR A 123 5.56 -2.69 0.68
N ALA A 124 4.94 -3.02 1.79
CA ALA A 124 4.39 -2.05 2.76
C ALA A 124 3.38 -1.08 2.10
N ASP A 125 3.73 0.17 1.97
CA ASP A 125 2.96 1.25 1.33
C ASP A 125 3.27 1.45 -0.16
N ASP A 126 4.41 0.95 -0.62
CA ASP A 126 4.81 1.00 -2.03
C ASP A 126 4.11 -0.10 -2.84
N ALA A 127 3.44 0.25 -3.92
CA ALA A 127 2.69 -0.71 -4.71
C ALA A 127 2.64 -0.37 -6.20
N VAL A 128 2.64 -1.43 -7.01
CA VAL A 128 2.46 -1.35 -8.46
C VAL A 128 1.36 -2.28 -8.92
N VAL A 129 0.53 -1.83 -9.86
CA VAL A 129 -0.56 -2.62 -10.44
C VAL A 129 -0.35 -2.77 -11.94
N HIS A 130 -0.45 -4.00 -12.46
CA HIS A 130 -0.24 -4.28 -13.87
C HIS A 130 -1.57 -4.29 -14.63
N CYS A 131 -1.59 -3.61 -15.78
CA CYS A 131 -2.75 -3.43 -16.63
C CYS A 131 -2.43 -3.80 -18.09
N ARG A 132 -3.44 -4.24 -18.84
CA ARG A 132 -3.29 -4.64 -20.24
C ARG A 132 -3.36 -3.47 -21.20
N SER A 133 -4.13 -2.42 -20.86
CA SER A 133 -4.33 -1.24 -21.70
C SER A 133 -4.21 0.05 -20.89
N GLU A 134 -3.93 1.16 -21.58
CA GLU A 134 -3.89 2.49 -21.00
C GLU A 134 -5.23 2.86 -20.36
N LYS A 135 -6.33 2.60 -21.05
CA LYS A 135 -7.67 2.84 -20.54
C LYS A 135 -7.89 2.13 -19.20
N GLN A 136 -7.53 0.84 -19.11
CA GLN A 136 -7.62 0.07 -17.86
C GLN A 136 -6.72 0.68 -16.78
N ALA A 137 -5.51 1.12 -17.11
CA ALA A 137 -4.61 1.76 -16.15
C ALA A 137 -5.19 3.07 -15.60
N CYS A 138 -5.81 3.89 -16.45
CA CYS A 138 -6.50 5.11 -16.03
C CYS A 138 -7.70 4.81 -15.10
N GLU A 139 -8.52 3.82 -15.45
CA GLU A 139 -9.66 3.39 -14.63
C GLU A 139 -9.19 2.87 -13.26
N VAL A 140 -8.15 2.04 -13.24
CA VAL A 140 -7.55 1.50 -12.01
C VAL A 140 -6.97 2.60 -11.15
N MET A 141 -6.20 3.55 -11.73
CA MET A 141 -5.62 4.67 -11.00
C MET A 141 -6.70 5.53 -10.32
N ALA A 142 -7.76 5.89 -11.07
CA ALA A 142 -8.86 6.68 -10.54
C ALA A 142 -9.60 5.93 -9.40
N ALA A 143 -9.82 4.63 -9.56
CA ALA A 143 -10.47 3.80 -8.56
C ALA A 143 -9.62 3.63 -7.29
N ILE A 144 -8.28 3.44 -7.43
CA ILE A 144 -7.35 3.37 -6.30
C ILE A 144 -7.38 4.69 -5.53
N LYS A 145 -7.31 5.83 -6.23
CA LYS A 145 -7.38 7.15 -5.59
C LYS A 145 -8.65 7.29 -4.76
N ALA A 146 -9.82 7.05 -5.34
CA ALA A 146 -11.10 7.12 -4.64
C ALA A 146 -11.16 6.13 -3.45
N ARG A 147 -10.59 4.93 -3.60
CA ARG A 147 -10.53 3.93 -2.53
C ARG A 147 -9.65 4.37 -1.36
N LEU A 148 -8.48 4.92 -1.63
CA LEU A 148 -7.58 5.45 -0.60
C LEU A 148 -8.23 6.61 0.14
N GLU A 149 -8.88 7.55 -0.56
CA GLU A 149 -9.65 8.65 0.04
C GLU A 149 -10.78 8.13 0.95
N ALA A 150 -11.50 7.09 0.54
CA ALA A 150 -12.51 6.42 1.38
C ALA A 150 -11.91 5.73 2.61
N CYS A 151 -10.62 5.43 2.60
CA CYS A 151 -9.85 4.90 3.72
C CYS A 151 -9.07 5.99 4.48
N LEU A 152 -9.38 7.25 4.26
CA LEU A 152 -8.75 8.43 4.88
C LEU A 152 -7.24 8.53 4.58
N LEU A 153 -6.80 7.96 3.47
CA LEU A 153 -5.44 8.08 2.95
C LEU A 153 -5.39 8.97 1.71
N THR A 154 -4.26 9.59 1.48
CA THR A 154 -4.04 10.45 0.31
C THR A 154 -2.99 9.85 -0.60
N MET A 155 -3.34 9.65 -1.89
CA MET A 155 -2.38 9.28 -2.92
C MET A 155 -1.43 10.45 -3.19
N HIS A 156 -0.12 10.16 -3.27
CA HIS A 156 0.89 11.19 -3.54
C HIS A 156 0.81 11.62 -5.01
N PRO A 157 0.46 12.91 -5.31
CA PRO A 157 0.17 13.33 -6.69
C PRO A 157 1.37 13.25 -7.63
N GLU A 158 2.56 13.57 -7.14
CA GLU A 158 3.78 13.64 -7.97
C GLU A 158 4.48 12.28 -8.13
N LYS A 159 4.28 11.36 -7.19
CA LYS A 159 4.90 10.03 -7.21
C LYS A 159 3.99 8.96 -7.82
N SER A 160 2.74 9.29 -8.10
CA SER A 160 1.79 8.36 -8.68
C SER A 160 1.65 8.62 -10.18
N LYS A 161 1.88 7.58 -10.99
CA LYS A 161 1.91 7.71 -12.45
C LYS A 161 1.51 6.42 -13.15
N ILE A 162 1.09 6.57 -14.41
CA ILE A 162 0.83 5.48 -15.32
C ILE A 162 2.02 5.34 -16.25
N VAL A 163 2.55 4.13 -16.37
CA VAL A 163 3.79 3.84 -17.07
C VAL A 163 3.56 2.80 -18.16
N TYR A 164 4.07 3.07 -19.35
CA TYR A 164 4.10 2.11 -20.45
C TYR A 164 5.36 1.25 -20.36
N CYS A 165 5.19 -0.06 -20.30
CA CYS A 165 6.31 -1.02 -20.22
C CYS A 165 6.94 -1.21 -21.62
N LYS A 166 7.80 -0.27 -22.02
CA LYS A 166 8.51 -0.31 -23.29
C LYS A 166 9.59 -1.40 -23.29
N ASP A 167 9.67 -2.15 -24.39
CA ASP A 167 10.75 -3.13 -24.64
C ASP A 167 11.10 -3.17 -26.14
N SER A 168 11.92 -4.16 -26.56
CA SER A 168 12.33 -4.32 -27.98
C SER A 168 11.17 -4.55 -28.93
N ASN A 169 10.06 -5.13 -28.47
CA ASN A 169 8.88 -5.47 -29.26
C ASN A 169 7.80 -4.37 -29.19
N ARG A 170 7.77 -3.63 -28.07
CA ARG A 170 6.80 -2.56 -27.77
C ARG A 170 7.42 -1.21 -28.03
N LYS A 171 7.31 -0.71 -29.27
CA LYS A 171 7.99 0.51 -29.76
C LYS A 171 7.16 1.79 -29.69
N ALA A 172 5.91 1.72 -29.22
CA ALA A 172 5.05 2.90 -29.11
C ALA A 172 5.71 4.00 -28.26
N ALA A 173 5.52 5.26 -28.64
CA ALA A 173 6.07 6.40 -27.94
C ALA A 173 5.03 6.90 -26.92
N TYR A 174 5.36 6.78 -25.65
CA TYR A 174 4.61 7.32 -24.53
C TYR A 174 5.52 8.17 -23.65
N PRO A 175 4.98 9.20 -22.98
CA PRO A 175 5.80 10.13 -22.20
C PRO A 175 6.47 9.47 -20.99
N THR A 176 5.82 8.49 -20.38
CA THR A 176 6.30 7.81 -19.19
C THR A 176 6.55 6.33 -19.46
N THR A 177 7.82 5.92 -19.43
CA THR A 177 8.26 4.55 -19.73
C THR A 177 9.11 3.92 -18.62
N GLN A 178 9.25 4.62 -17.48
CA GLN A 178 10.04 4.16 -16.35
C GLN A 178 9.30 4.38 -15.04
N PHE A 179 9.40 3.44 -14.13
CA PHE A 179 8.92 3.53 -12.76
C PHE A 179 9.97 3.00 -11.78
N THR A 180 9.83 3.37 -10.52
CA THR A 180 10.69 2.90 -9.43
C THR A 180 9.82 2.10 -8.47
N PHE A 181 10.25 0.89 -8.14
CA PHE A 181 9.58 0.04 -7.18
C PHE A 181 10.63 -0.52 -6.23
N LEU A 182 10.57 -0.10 -4.98
CA LEU A 182 11.51 -0.39 -3.87
C LEU A 182 12.84 0.36 -3.93
#